data_20030a8e38d7d7012ef31e7e9d42687a
#
_entry.id   20030a8e38d7d7012ef31e7e9d42687a
#
_cell.length_a   1.000
_cell.length_b   1.000
_cell.length_c   1.000
_cell.angle_alpha   90.00
_cell.angle_beta   90.00
_cell.angle_gamma   90.00
#
_symmetry.space_group_name_H-M   'P 1'
#
loop_
_entity.id
_entity.type
_entity.pdbx_description
1 polymer ?
#
loop_
_entity_poly.entity_id
_entity_poly.type
_entity_poly.pdbx_seq_one_letter_code
_entity_poly.pdbx_strand_id
1 'polypeptide(L)'
;MSVFLGIDTSNYTTSAALYDTENDRIVMEKQLLPVKSGELGLKQSDAVFQHIKQLPQLLERLFGQCQMSVAGVGVSVTPRRSEGSYMPCFLVGSAVASSISSALSVPKYEFSHQEGHIMAALYSAGHLELLQDEFYAFHLSGGTTECLLVK
;
A
#
# COMPACT_ATOMS: atom_id res chain seq x y z
N MET A 1 -19.61 5.23 10.70
CA MET A 1 -18.46 4.28 10.73
C MET A 1 -17.71 4.46 9.44
N SER A 2 -16.53 5.07 9.50
CA SER A 2 -15.74 5.41 8.31
C SER A 2 -14.55 4.46 8.20
N VAL A 3 -14.59 3.59 7.19
CA VAL A 3 -13.52 2.63 6.91
C VAL A 3 -12.79 3.05 5.65
N PHE A 4 -11.47 3.03 5.68
CA PHE A 4 -10.62 3.32 4.52
C PHE A 4 -9.93 2.04 4.04
N LEU A 5 -9.97 1.83 2.72
CA LEU A 5 -9.25 0.73 2.07
C LEU A 5 -7.87 1.22 1.64
N GLY A 6 -6.83 0.52 2.05
CA GLY A 6 -5.46 0.71 1.56
C GLY A 6 -5.04 -0.42 0.63
N ILE A 7 -4.38 -0.10 -0.49
CA ILE A 7 -3.86 -1.08 -1.46
C ILE A 7 -2.40 -0.76 -1.78
N ASP A 8 -1.55 -1.79 -1.72
CA ASP A 8 -0.16 -1.71 -2.16
C ASP A 8 0.23 -2.95 -2.96
N THR A 9 0.70 -2.73 -4.19
CA THR A 9 1.20 -3.77 -5.11
C THR A 9 2.66 -3.53 -5.46
N SER A 10 3.44 -3.06 -4.47
CA SER A 10 4.86 -2.83 -4.64
C SER A 10 5.64 -4.13 -4.66
N ASN A 11 6.57 -4.21 -5.57
CA ASN A 11 7.65 -5.18 -5.70
C ASN A 11 7.24 -6.66 -5.42
N TYR A 12 7.48 -7.20 -4.23
CA TYR A 12 7.35 -8.64 -3.93
C TYR A 12 6.13 -9.02 -3.08
N THR A 13 5.29 -8.06 -2.73
CA THR A 13 4.15 -8.32 -1.84
C THR A 13 2.89 -7.64 -2.35
N THR A 14 1.82 -8.41 -2.53
CA THR A 14 0.48 -7.86 -2.71
C THR A 14 -0.11 -7.65 -1.33
N SER A 15 -0.59 -6.46 -1.00
CA SER A 15 -1.21 -6.17 0.28
C SER A 15 -2.44 -5.28 0.15
N ALA A 16 -3.41 -5.51 1.04
CA ALA A 16 -4.58 -4.66 1.21
C ALA A 16 -4.95 -4.60 2.71
N ALA A 17 -5.46 -3.47 3.15
CA ALA A 17 -5.87 -3.26 4.54
C ALA A 17 -7.15 -2.45 4.62
N LEU A 18 -7.95 -2.71 5.65
CA LEU A 18 -9.07 -1.85 6.07
C LEU A 18 -8.71 -1.18 7.39
N TYR A 19 -8.86 0.12 7.44
CA TYR A 19 -8.67 0.92 8.65
C TYR A 19 -10.00 1.50 9.11
N ASP A 20 -10.44 1.12 10.29
CA ASP A 20 -11.61 1.65 10.98
C ASP A 20 -11.16 2.81 11.87
N THR A 21 -11.56 4.02 11.50
CA THR A 21 -11.16 5.25 12.21
C THR A 21 -11.86 5.46 13.54
N GLU A 22 -12.99 4.79 13.79
CA GLU A 22 -13.72 4.93 15.05
C GLU A 22 -13.14 4.05 16.15
N ASN A 23 -12.70 2.85 15.78
CA ASN A 23 -12.16 1.88 16.73
C ASN A 23 -10.63 1.78 16.69
N ASP A 24 -9.98 2.59 15.86
CA ASP A 24 -8.53 2.54 15.61
C ASP A 24 -8.04 1.12 15.30
N ARG A 25 -8.77 0.44 14.41
CA ARG A 25 -8.52 -0.96 14.10
C ARG A 25 -8.09 -1.15 12.65
N ILE A 26 -7.00 -1.88 12.46
CA ILE A 26 -6.54 -2.33 11.14
C ILE A 26 -6.79 -3.83 11.00
N VAL A 27 -7.36 -4.21 9.85
CA VAL A 27 -7.40 -5.59 9.36
C VAL A 27 -6.62 -5.63 8.05
N MET A 28 -5.68 -6.56 7.91
CA MET A 28 -4.76 -6.59 6.77
C MET A 28 -4.62 -8.01 6.22
N GLU A 29 -4.62 -8.09 4.90
CA GLU A 29 -4.25 -9.29 4.13
C GLU A 29 -3.02 -8.99 3.27
N LYS A 30 -2.07 -9.91 3.24
CA LYS A 30 -0.87 -9.80 2.42
C LYS A 30 -0.41 -11.16 1.90
N GLN A 31 0.21 -11.15 0.73
CA GLN A 31 0.76 -12.35 0.11
C GLN A 31 2.02 -12.03 -0.67
N LEU A 32 3.08 -12.78 -0.41
CA LEU A 32 4.32 -12.69 -1.18
C LEU A 32 4.11 -13.22 -2.61
N LEU A 33 4.76 -12.58 -3.55
CA LEU A 33 4.85 -13.08 -4.92
C LEU A 33 5.77 -14.30 -4.96
N PRO A 34 5.40 -15.36 -5.70
CA PRO A 34 6.27 -16.52 -5.86
C PRO A 34 7.49 -16.16 -6.72
N VAL A 35 8.69 -16.33 -6.16
CA VAL A 35 9.97 -16.23 -6.87
C VAL A 35 10.45 -17.64 -7.16
N LYS A 36 10.80 -17.92 -8.41
CA LYS A 36 11.33 -19.25 -8.79
C LYS A 36 12.70 -19.47 -8.15
N SER A 37 12.92 -20.71 -7.74
CA SER A 37 14.21 -21.11 -7.18
C SER A 37 15.36 -20.84 -8.17
N GLY A 38 16.39 -20.12 -7.72
CA GLY A 38 17.54 -19.76 -8.55
C GLY A 38 17.42 -18.43 -9.30
N GLU A 39 16.27 -17.73 -9.26
CA GLU A 39 16.14 -16.38 -9.79
C GLU A 39 16.51 -15.33 -8.73
N LEU A 40 17.27 -14.30 -9.13
CA LEU A 40 17.69 -13.19 -8.26
C LEU A 40 16.59 -12.14 -8.04
N GLY A 41 15.40 -12.33 -8.63
CA GLY A 41 14.29 -11.39 -8.51
C GLY A 41 13.15 -11.71 -9.49
N LEU A 42 12.11 -10.87 -9.49
CA LEU A 42 10.99 -10.95 -10.41
C LEU A 42 11.11 -9.90 -11.51
N LYS A 43 10.85 -10.30 -12.75
CA LYS A 43 10.60 -9.33 -13.84
C LYS A 43 9.34 -8.56 -13.52
N GLN A 44 9.30 -7.27 -13.90
CA GLN A 44 8.14 -6.43 -13.65
C GLN A 44 6.84 -6.99 -14.28
N SER A 45 6.92 -7.59 -15.47
CA SER A 45 5.78 -8.27 -16.11
C SER A 45 5.23 -9.41 -15.28
N ASP A 46 6.12 -10.20 -14.66
CA ASP A 46 5.72 -11.32 -13.82
C ASP A 46 5.12 -10.84 -12.50
N ALA A 47 5.68 -9.78 -11.92
CA ALA A 47 5.12 -9.11 -10.75
C ALA A 47 3.70 -8.59 -11.02
N VAL A 48 3.49 -7.87 -12.13
CA VAL A 48 2.17 -7.39 -12.56
C VAL A 48 1.18 -8.56 -12.68
N PHE A 49 1.57 -9.62 -13.36
CA PHE A 49 0.72 -10.80 -13.53
C PHE A 49 0.33 -11.45 -12.19
N GLN A 50 1.29 -11.59 -11.28
CA GLN A 50 1.03 -12.17 -9.96
C GLN A 50 0.15 -11.27 -9.10
N HIS A 51 0.37 -9.96 -9.10
CA HIS A 51 -0.50 -9.01 -8.40
C HIS A 51 -1.94 -9.06 -8.91
N ILE A 52 -2.15 -9.14 -10.24
CA ILE A 52 -3.48 -9.29 -10.85
C ILE A 52 -4.19 -10.55 -10.33
N LYS A 53 -3.46 -11.64 -10.14
CA LYS A 53 -4.03 -12.89 -9.62
C LYS A 53 -4.35 -12.85 -8.13
N GLN A 54 -3.47 -12.22 -7.35
CA GLN A 54 -3.54 -12.26 -5.89
C GLN A 54 -4.48 -11.20 -5.31
N LEU A 55 -4.46 -9.98 -5.84
CA LEU A 55 -5.18 -8.85 -5.25
C LEU A 55 -6.70 -9.08 -5.11
N PRO A 56 -7.42 -9.63 -6.11
CA PRO A 56 -8.85 -9.92 -5.94
C PRO A 56 -9.13 -10.90 -4.79
N GLN A 57 -8.30 -11.92 -4.65
CA GLN A 57 -8.44 -12.92 -3.58
C GLN A 57 -8.15 -12.33 -2.19
N LEU A 58 -7.17 -11.42 -2.09
CA LEU A 58 -6.90 -10.71 -0.84
C LEU A 58 -8.09 -9.82 -0.46
N LEU A 59 -8.64 -9.08 -1.42
CA LEU A 59 -9.80 -8.22 -1.19
C LEU A 59 -11.03 -9.04 -0.76
N GLU A 60 -11.27 -10.18 -1.41
CA GLU A 60 -12.37 -11.07 -1.04
C GLU A 60 -12.25 -11.54 0.43
N ARG A 61 -11.05 -12.01 0.84
CA ARG A 61 -10.80 -12.40 2.22
C ARG A 61 -10.93 -11.23 3.19
N LEU A 62 -10.39 -10.07 2.82
CA LEU A 62 -10.41 -8.87 3.64
C LEU A 62 -11.85 -8.38 3.90
N PHE A 63 -12.65 -8.26 2.86
CA PHE A 63 -14.06 -7.86 2.98
C PHE A 63 -14.94 -8.94 3.60
N GLY A 64 -14.57 -10.22 3.48
CA GLY A 64 -15.25 -11.32 4.18
C GLY A 64 -15.12 -11.26 5.69
N GLN A 65 -14.09 -10.59 6.23
CA GLN A 65 -13.88 -10.41 7.67
C GLN A 65 -14.66 -9.24 8.26
N CYS A 66 -15.10 -8.29 7.43
CA CYS A 66 -15.68 -7.03 7.87
C CYS A 66 -16.77 -6.58 6.91
N GLN A 67 -18.02 -6.55 7.35
CA GLN A 67 -19.12 -5.92 6.62
C GLN A 67 -19.15 -4.42 6.94
N MET A 68 -18.31 -3.65 6.29
CA MET A 68 -18.19 -2.20 6.53
C MET A 68 -18.26 -1.42 5.22
N SER A 69 -18.82 -0.21 5.28
CA SER A 69 -18.85 0.70 4.15
C SER A 69 -17.52 1.43 4.00
N VAL A 70 -16.90 1.32 2.83
CA VAL A 70 -15.65 2.03 2.50
C VAL A 70 -15.97 3.50 2.25
N ALA A 71 -15.26 4.41 2.94
CA ALA A 71 -15.39 5.86 2.83
C ALA A 71 -14.32 6.49 1.93
N GLY A 72 -13.26 5.76 1.62
CA GLY A 72 -12.20 6.21 0.73
C GLY A 72 -11.18 5.09 0.46
N VAL A 73 -10.42 5.26 -0.62
CA VAL A 73 -9.40 4.29 -1.05
C VAL A 73 -8.04 4.98 -1.13
N GLY A 74 -7.06 4.48 -0.37
CA GLY A 74 -5.65 4.86 -0.47
C GLY A 74 -4.87 3.84 -1.30
N VAL A 75 -3.96 4.28 -2.14
CA VAL A 75 -3.15 3.38 -2.96
C VAL A 75 -1.74 3.90 -3.17
N SER A 76 -0.76 3.00 -3.10
CA SER A 76 0.60 3.29 -3.53
C SER A 76 0.69 3.26 -5.05
N VAL A 77 1.14 4.37 -5.67
CA VAL A 77 1.21 4.53 -7.14
C VAL A 77 2.64 4.62 -7.67
N THR A 78 3.62 4.77 -6.80
CA THR A 78 5.03 4.92 -7.16
C THR A 78 5.92 4.49 -5.99
N PRO A 79 7.17 4.07 -6.22
CA PRO A 79 8.12 3.77 -5.14
C PRO A 79 8.36 4.96 -4.20
N ARG A 80 8.60 6.16 -4.77
CA ARG A 80 8.89 7.40 -4.05
C ARG A 80 8.44 8.62 -4.85
N ARG A 81 8.31 9.78 -4.20
CA ARG A 81 7.96 11.06 -4.81
C ARG A 81 9.18 11.70 -5.51
N SER A 82 9.74 11.05 -6.50
CA SER A 82 10.83 11.59 -7.31
C SER A 82 10.55 11.40 -8.79
N GLU A 83 11.04 12.32 -9.61
CA GLU A 83 10.94 12.23 -11.06
C GLU A 83 11.56 10.92 -11.56
N GLY A 84 10.91 10.26 -12.50
CA GLY A 84 11.34 8.97 -13.05
C GLY A 84 11.15 7.76 -12.13
N SER A 85 10.59 7.93 -10.94
CA SER A 85 10.28 6.83 -10.04
C SER A 85 9.01 6.10 -10.50
N TYR A 86 9.17 5.16 -11.44
CA TYR A 86 8.07 4.40 -12.02
C TYR A 86 8.38 2.90 -12.01
N MET A 87 7.42 2.10 -11.58
CA MET A 87 7.45 0.63 -11.70
C MET A 87 6.08 0.10 -12.12
N PRO A 88 6.01 -0.74 -13.16
CA PRO A 88 4.74 -1.28 -13.69
C PRO A 88 3.85 -1.99 -12.67
N CYS A 89 4.42 -2.62 -11.64
CA CYS A 89 3.65 -3.34 -10.62
C CYS A 89 2.63 -2.46 -9.90
N PHE A 90 2.90 -1.15 -9.73
CA PHE A 90 1.96 -0.21 -9.09
C PHE A 90 0.68 0.03 -9.90
N LEU A 91 0.71 -0.20 -11.22
CA LEU A 91 -0.47 -0.04 -12.07
C LEU A 91 -1.62 -0.96 -11.65
N VAL A 92 -1.33 -2.13 -11.10
CA VAL A 92 -2.36 -3.08 -10.68
C VAL A 92 -3.17 -2.50 -9.51
N GLY A 93 -2.50 -2.06 -8.46
CA GLY A 93 -3.14 -1.42 -7.31
C GLY A 93 -3.90 -0.17 -7.71
N SER A 94 -3.29 0.69 -8.55
CA SER A 94 -3.90 1.93 -9.04
C SER A 94 -5.18 1.68 -9.84
N ALA A 95 -5.18 0.69 -10.75
CA ALA A 95 -6.34 0.33 -11.54
C ALA A 95 -7.50 -0.19 -10.67
N VAL A 96 -7.20 -1.08 -9.73
CA VAL A 96 -8.19 -1.64 -8.81
C VAL A 96 -8.74 -0.56 -7.87
N ALA A 97 -7.88 0.29 -7.29
CA ALA A 97 -8.29 1.40 -6.44
C ALA A 97 -9.21 2.38 -7.18
N SER A 98 -8.88 2.71 -8.43
CA SER A 98 -9.71 3.57 -9.29
C SER A 98 -11.07 2.94 -9.58
N SER A 99 -11.11 1.64 -9.85
CA SER A 99 -12.36 0.91 -10.10
C SER A 99 -13.27 0.89 -8.86
N ILE A 100 -12.70 0.60 -7.69
CA ILE A 100 -13.45 0.57 -6.42
C ILE A 100 -13.95 1.98 -6.06
N SER A 101 -13.06 2.99 -6.11
CA SER A 101 -13.40 4.39 -5.83
C SER A 101 -14.56 4.88 -6.72
N SER A 102 -14.50 4.59 -8.01
CA SER A 102 -15.55 4.95 -8.96
C SER A 102 -16.87 4.21 -8.70
N ALA A 103 -16.80 2.90 -8.45
CA ALA A 103 -17.99 2.08 -8.21
C ALA A 103 -18.73 2.47 -6.92
N LEU A 104 -17.98 2.85 -5.89
CA LEU A 104 -18.53 3.26 -4.59
C LEU A 104 -18.77 4.77 -4.48
N SER A 105 -18.36 5.56 -5.48
CA SER A 105 -18.42 7.04 -5.46
C SER A 105 -17.71 7.64 -4.23
N VAL A 106 -16.54 7.10 -3.87
CA VAL A 106 -15.72 7.56 -2.75
C VAL A 106 -14.38 8.13 -3.25
N PRO A 107 -13.72 9.02 -2.48
CA PRO A 107 -12.43 9.58 -2.89
C PRO A 107 -11.33 8.52 -2.98
N LYS A 108 -10.40 8.73 -3.93
CA LYS A 108 -9.14 8.00 -4.05
C LYS A 108 -7.98 8.90 -3.65
N TYR A 109 -7.07 8.38 -2.84
CA TYR A 109 -5.85 9.04 -2.39
C TYR A 109 -4.62 8.29 -2.88
N GLU A 110 -3.67 9.00 -3.48
CA GLU A 110 -2.46 8.44 -4.06
C GLU A 110 -1.23 8.78 -3.21
N PHE A 111 -0.46 7.75 -2.89
CA PHE A 111 0.75 7.83 -2.09
C PHE A 111 1.92 7.15 -2.80
N SER A 112 3.14 7.45 -2.39
CA SER A 112 4.27 6.58 -2.69
C SER A 112 4.34 5.43 -1.70
N HIS A 113 4.98 4.33 -2.09
CA HIS A 113 5.27 3.21 -1.19
C HIS A 113 6.11 3.64 0.01
N GLN A 114 7.05 4.58 -0.20
CA GLN A 114 7.89 5.15 0.85
C GLN A 114 7.07 5.91 1.91
N GLU A 115 6.07 6.72 1.49
CA GLU A 115 5.13 7.37 2.43
C GLU A 115 4.36 6.33 3.24
N GLY A 116 3.95 5.23 2.61
CA GLY A 116 3.29 4.12 3.30
C GLY A 116 4.17 3.49 4.39
N HIS A 117 5.46 3.30 4.15
CA HIS A 117 6.42 2.80 5.14
C HIS A 117 6.58 3.76 6.33
N ILE A 118 6.70 5.07 6.07
CA ILE A 118 6.83 6.07 7.12
C ILE A 118 5.56 6.07 7.99
N MET A 119 4.38 6.09 7.35
CA MET A 119 3.11 6.08 8.06
C MET A 119 2.92 4.82 8.90
N ALA A 120 3.27 3.65 8.36
CA ALA A 120 3.20 2.39 9.09
C ALA A 120 4.13 2.37 10.31
N ALA A 121 5.33 2.96 10.19
CA ALA A 121 6.26 3.07 11.30
C ALA A 121 5.73 4.00 12.41
N LEU A 122 5.21 5.17 12.04
CA LEU A 122 4.63 6.13 13.00
C LEU A 122 3.41 5.53 13.72
N TYR A 123 2.51 4.89 12.97
CA TYR A 123 1.34 4.23 13.53
C TYR A 123 1.74 3.12 14.52
N SER A 124 2.66 2.24 14.13
CA SER A 124 3.13 1.14 14.96
C SER A 124 3.87 1.59 16.22
N ALA A 125 4.55 2.73 16.15
CA ALA A 125 5.26 3.33 17.28
C ALA A 125 4.34 4.17 18.19
N GLY A 126 3.11 4.47 17.75
CA GLY A 126 2.18 5.33 18.49
C GLY A 126 2.57 6.81 18.45
N HIS A 127 3.26 7.26 17.40
CA HIS A 127 3.83 8.61 17.26
C HIS A 127 3.27 9.36 16.05
N LEU A 128 1.95 9.30 15.84
CA LEU A 128 1.28 10.03 14.76
C LEU A 128 1.33 11.55 14.94
N GLU A 129 1.58 12.05 16.17
CA GLU A 129 1.76 13.47 16.46
C GLU A 129 2.93 14.09 15.68
N LEU A 130 3.95 13.29 15.29
CA LEU A 130 5.07 13.76 14.48
C LEU A 130 4.64 14.27 13.10
N LEU A 131 3.47 13.85 12.60
CA LEU A 131 2.92 14.35 11.32
C LEU A 131 2.50 15.83 11.37
N GLN A 132 2.47 16.46 12.55
CA GLN A 132 2.14 17.87 12.71
C GLN A 132 3.35 18.79 12.49
N ASP A 133 4.56 18.24 12.53
CA ASP A 133 5.83 18.94 12.41
C ASP A 133 6.73 18.33 11.33
N GLU A 134 7.73 19.06 10.88
CA GLU A 134 8.79 18.50 10.02
C GLU A 134 9.70 17.59 10.86
N PHE A 135 10.01 16.41 10.34
CA PHE A 135 10.94 15.48 10.99
C PHE A 135 11.80 14.71 9.99
N TYR A 136 12.89 14.12 10.48
CA TYR A 136 13.74 13.24 9.68
C TYR A 136 13.36 11.77 9.91
N ALA A 137 13.15 11.04 8.81
CA ALA A 137 12.94 9.61 8.82
C ALA A 137 14.12 8.90 8.14
N PHE A 138 14.62 7.84 8.75
CA PHE A 138 15.62 6.96 8.15
C PHE A 138 14.95 5.73 7.54
N HIS A 139 15.13 5.55 6.25
CA HIS A 139 14.69 4.37 5.53
C HIS A 139 15.90 3.47 5.26
N LEU A 140 15.97 2.36 5.99
CA LEU A 140 17.05 1.38 5.89
C LEU A 140 16.52 0.13 5.19
N SER A 141 17.08 -0.21 4.05
CA SER A 141 16.76 -1.45 3.32
C SER A 141 18.02 -2.21 2.97
N GLY A 142 17.88 -3.44 2.46
CA GLY A 142 19.03 -4.27 2.10
C GLY A 142 19.95 -3.70 1.02
N GLY A 143 19.50 -2.69 0.28
CA GLY A 143 20.26 -2.07 -0.82
C GLY A 143 20.44 -0.56 -0.68
N THR A 144 19.68 0.12 0.17
CA THR A 144 19.70 1.59 0.30
C THR A 144 19.57 2.04 1.75
N THR A 145 20.24 3.13 2.06
CA THR A 145 20.08 3.90 3.31
C THR A 145 19.76 5.32 2.90
N GLU A 146 18.59 5.80 3.28
CA GLU A 146 18.11 7.14 2.95
C GLU A 146 17.71 7.89 4.22
N CYS A 147 18.04 9.18 4.27
CA CYS A 147 17.53 10.12 5.26
C CYS A 147 16.53 11.03 4.57
N LEU A 148 15.31 11.05 5.01
CA LEU A 148 14.19 11.74 4.40
C LEU A 148 13.73 12.86 5.31
N LEU A 149 13.57 14.07 4.76
CA LEU A 149 12.84 15.13 5.46
C LEU A 149 11.36 14.98 5.12
N VAL A 150 10.58 14.69 6.13
CA VAL A 150 9.11 14.60 6.04
C VAL A 150 8.52 15.96 6.41
N LYS A 151 7.62 16.45 5.54
CA LYS A 151 6.96 17.75 5.68
C LYS A 151 5.45 17.59 5.61
#